data_597f915f284dee99bf95c7a43ac68287
#
_entry.id   597f915f284dee99bf95c7a43ac68287
#
_cell.length_a   1.000
_cell.length_b   1.000
_cell.length_c   1.000
_cell.angle_alpha   90.00
_cell.angle_beta   90.00
_cell.angle_gamma   90.00
#
_symmetry.space_group_name_H-M   'P 1'
#
loop_
_entity.id
_entity.type
_entity.pdbx_description
1 polymer ?
#
loop_
_entity_poly.entity_id
_entity_poly.type
_entity_poly.pdbx_seq_one_letter_code
_entity_poly.pdbx_strand_id
1 'polypeptide(L)'
;MSEKKKKNAPQEEQPQANTTPETEQVAEKAAEEETFTVTREQMEQMEQLAKMVSDASDKYLRLAAEYDNYRKRTTKEKENTYADAKADTVKEFLGVLDNLERGLAQFAEGDPHRQGMELICRQFLAVLEKLGVTRIEAQGQPFDPQKHDAVMHVEDENIGENTVVEVLQQGYQLGDKVLRFAMVKVAN
;
A
#
# COMPACT_ATOMS: atom_id res chain seq x y z
N MET A 1 33.49 -2.23 37.18
CA MET A 1 34.81 -2.34 36.55
C MET A 1 34.64 -1.73 35.18
N SER A 2 34.83 -0.41 35.06
CA SER A 2 36.10 0.31 34.81
C SER A 2 36.78 -0.25 33.57
N GLU A 3 36.89 0.51 32.49
CA GLU A 3 37.85 1.58 32.33
C GLU A 3 37.59 2.46 31.08
N LYS A 4 37.74 3.74 31.35
CA LYS A 4 37.93 4.86 30.43
C LYS A 4 39.24 4.69 29.67
N LYS A 5 39.30 5.06 28.38
CA LYS A 5 40.55 5.60 27.78
C LYS A 5 40.26 6.84 26.96
N LYS A 6 41.00 7.84 27.40
CA LYS A 6 41.10 9.25 27.02
C LYS A 6 41.64 9.50 25.59
N LYS A 7 41.11 10.56 25.03
CA LYS A 7 41.70 11.59 24.14
C LYS A 7 43.23 11.58 24.00
N ASN A 8 43.68 11.72 22.75
CA ASN A 8 44.81 12.60 22.46
C ASN A 8 44.64 13.20 21.06
N ALA A 9 44.58 14.51 20.99
CA ALA A 9 44.79 15.35 19.83
C ALA A 9 46.27 15.65 19.70
N PRO A 10 46.82 15.75 18.49
CA PRO A 10 48.11 16.43 18.27
C PRO A 10 47.89 17.80 17.68
N GLN A 11 48.75 18.67 18.20
CA GLN A 11 48.91 20.10 17.96
C GLN A 11 49.35 20.43 16.53
N GLU A 12 48.88 21.60 16.09
CA GLU A 12 49.39 22.35 14.93
C GLU A 12 50.86 22.67 15.08
N GLU A 13 51.68 22.27 14.12
CA GLU A 13 52.97 22.89 13.84
C GLU A 13 52.91 23.55 12.46
N GLN A 14 53.05 24.86 12.45
CA GLN A 14 53.32 25.69 11.27
C GLN A 14 54.77 25.51 10.84
N PRO A 15 55.04 25.23 9.55
CA PRO A 15 56.37 25.48 9.00
C PRO A 15 56.43 26.85 8.32
N GLN A 16 57.42 27.57 8.71
CA GLN A 16 57.83 28.87 8.19
C GLN A 16 58.22 28.81 6.71
N ALA A 17 57.83 29.86 6.00
CA ALA A 17 58.22 30.13 4.63
C ALA A 17 59.73 30.17 4.46
N ASN A 18 60.23 29.39 3.51
CA ASN A 18 61.54 29.58 2.93
C ASN A 18 61.40 29.66 1.41
N THR A 19 61.27 30.86 0.93
CA THR A 19 61.23 31.24 -0.48
C THR A 19 62.65 31.06 -1.10
N THR A 20 62.75 30.08 -1.96
CA THR A 20 63.95 29.94 -2.86
C THR A 20 63.49 30.28 -4.29
N PRO A 21 64.23 31.12 -5.03
CA PRO A 21 63.76 31.70 -6.32
C PRO A 21 63.81 30.76 -7.53
N GLU A 22 63.85 29.44 -7.33
CA GLU A 22 63.85 28.45 -8.42
C GLU A 22 62.45 27.95 -8.76
N THR A 23 61.41 28.31 -8.01
CA THR A 23 60.04 27.78 -8.24
C THR A 23 59.24 28.62 -9.21
N GLU A 24 59.70 29.85 -9.55
CA GLU A 24 58.96 30.73 -10.50
C GLU A 24 59.20 30.35 -11.96
N GLN A 25 60.30 29.63 -12.31
CA GLN A 25 60.52 29.25 -13.70
C GLN A 25 59.86 27.94 -14.12
N VAL A 26 59.30 27.17 -13.20
CA VAL A 26 58.58 25.92 -13.50
C VAL A 26 57.07 26.16 -13.67
N ALA A 27 56.54 27.28 -13.13
CA ALA A 27 55.11 27.61 -13.27
C ALA A 27 54.80 28.26 -14.63
N GLU A 28 55.77 28.84 -15.31
CA GLU A 28 55.57 29.55 -16.58
C GLU A 28 55.62 28.61 -17.81
N LYS A 29 55.97 27.30 -17.63
CA LYS A 29 56.04 26.32 -18.67
C LYS A 29 54.81 25.39 -18.76
N ALA A 30 53.81 25.55 -17.91
CA ALA A 30 52.64 24.73 -17.85
C ALA A 30 51.36 25.37 -18.48
N ALA A 31 51.49 26.53 -19.10
CA ALA A 31 50.41 27.17 -19.82
C ALA A 31 50.73 27.33 -21.31
N GLU A 32 51.24 26.27 -21.94
CA GLU A 32 51.04 26.14 -23.39
C GLU A 32 49.58 25.75 -23.59
N GLU A 33 48.70 26.74 -23.74
CA GLU A 33 47.35 26.57 -24.24
C GLU A 33 47.46 25.90 -25.59
N GLU A 34 47.22 24.58 -25.66
CA GLU A 34 47.04 23.85 -26.90
C GLU A 34 45.79 24.45 -27.58
N THR A 35 45.98 25.46 -28.39
CA THR A 35 44.93 26.06 -29.23
C THR A 35 44.65 25.09 -30.37
N PHE A 36 43.61 24.30 -30.24
CA PHE A 36 43.07 23.49 -31.35
C PHE A 36 42.30 24.36 -32.31
N THR A 37 42.73 24.47 -33.54
CA THR A 37 41.97 25.14 -34.61
C THR A 37 40.88 24.18 -35.07
N VAL A 38 39.64 24.42 -34.64
CA VAL A 38 38.45 23.65 -35.05
C VAL A 38 37.94 24.27 -36.37
N THR A 39 37.76 23.47 -37.40
CA THR A 39 37.13 23.93 -38.65
C THR A 39 35.64 24.18 -38.43
N ARG A 40 35.03 25.06 -39.26
CA ARG A 40 33.63 25.40 -39.18
C ARG A 40 32.73 24.17 -39.32
N GLU A 41 33.11 23.23 -40.17
CA GLU A 41 32.37 21.95 -40.36
C GLU A 41 32.42 21.07 -39.10
N GLN A 42 33.56 21.07 -38.38
CA GLN A 42 33.68 20.35 -37.10
C GLN A 42 32.82 20.98 -36.00
N MET A 43 32.70 22.31 -35.96
CA MET A 43 31.82 23.01 -35.03
C MET A 43 30.35 22.62 -35.28
N GLU A 44 29.90 22.66 -36.52
CA GLU A 44 28.53 22.28 -36.91
C GLU A 44 28.22 20.81 -36.54
N GLN A 45 29.19 19.91 -36.77
CA GLN A 45 29.06 18.50 -36.38
C GLN A 45 28.97 18.33 -34.85
N MET A 46 29.79 19.07 -34.08
CA MET A 46 29.74 19.04 -32.62
C MET A 46 28.41 19.56 -32.08
N GLU A 47 27.86 20.63 -32.64
CA GLU A 47 26.55 21.16 -32.29
C GLU A 47 25.41 20.16 -32.59
N GLN A 48 25.47 19.51 -33.74
CA GLN A 48 24.50 18.46 -34.10
C GLN A 48 24.60 17.28 -33.14
N LEU A 49 25.81 16.85 -32.82
CA LEU A 49 26.04 15.75 -31.88
C LEU A 49 25.56 16.11 -30.46
N ALA A 50 25.90 17.30 -29.99
CA ALA A 50 25.43 17.81 -28.69
C ALA A 50 23.90 17.85 -28.62
N LYS A 51 23.25 18.31 -29.70
CA LYS A 51 21.78 18.30 -29.77
C LYS A 51 21.21 16.89 -29.75
N MET A 52 21.78 15.95 -30.52
CA MET A 52 21.33 14.57 -30.51
C MET A 52 21.51 13.90 -29.12
N VAL A 53 22.61 14.18 -28.43
CA VAL A 53 22.85 13.68 -27.07
C VAL A 53 21.84 14.27 -26.08
N SER A 54 21.56 15.57 -26.18
CA SER A 54 20.54 16.22 -25.34
C SER A 54 19.15 15.60 -25.57
N ASP A 55 18.74 15.50 -26.84
CA ASP A 55 17.44 14.91 -27.23
C ASP A 55 17.32 13.44 -26.78
N ALA A 56 18.42 12.67 -26.87
CA ALA A 56 18.45 11.29 -26.40
C ALA A 56 18.38 11.20 -24.88
N SER A 57 19.08 12.10 -24.18
CA SER A 57 19.04 12.18 -22.72
C SER A 57 17.64 12.53 -22.22
N ASP A 58 16.98 13.51 -22.83
CA ASP A 58 15.61 13.91 -22.47
C ASP A 58 14.61 12.78 -22.72
N LYS A 59 14.75 12.06 -23.84
CA LYS A 59 13.93 10.88 -24.13
C LYS A 59 14.17 9.78 -23.11
N TYR A 60 15.42 9.55 -22.73
CA TYR A 60 15.76 8.53 -21.73
C TYR A 60 15.18 8.88 -20.35
N LEU A 61 15.33 10.13 -19.90
CA LEU A 61 14.79 10.59 -18.62
C LEU A 61 13.27 10.46 -18.60
N ARG A 62 12.60 10.85 -19.67
CA ARG A 62 11.15 10.69 -19.79
C ARG A 62 10.73 9.23 -19.76
N LEU A 63 11.40 8.37 -20.53
CA LEU A 63 11.11 6.94 -20.55
C LEU A 63 11.36 6.27 -19.18
N ALA A 64 12.42 6.67 -18.48
CA ALA A 64 12.69 6.19 -17.14
C ALA A 64 11.57 6.58 -16.16
N ALA A 65 11.09 7.83 -16.22
CA ALA A 65 9.99 8.28 -15.39
C ALA A 65 8.66 7.57 -15.73
N GLU A 66 8.38 7.37 -17.03
CA GLU A 66 7.20 6.61 -17.48
C GLU A 66 7.27 5.14 -17.00
N TYR A 67 8.46 4.53 -17.07
CA TYR A 67 8.67 3.15 -16.60
C TYR A 67 8.48 3.02 -15.09
N ASP A 68 8.99 3.96 -14.30
CA ASP A 68 8.79 3.98 -12.85
C ASP A 68 7.31 4.12 -12.49
N ASN A 69 6.58 5.01 -13.18
CA ASN A 69 5.16 5.17 -13.00
C ASN A 69 4.38 3.90 -13.40
N TYR A 70 4.75 3.29 -14.53
CA TYR A 70 4.18 2.02 -14.98
C TYR A 70 4.41 0.91 -13.96
N ARG A 71 5.64 0.75 -13.45
CA ARG A 71 6.00 -0.26 -12.46
C ARG A 71 5.17 -0.10 -11.17
N LYS A 72 5.07 1.13 -10.64
CA LYS A 72 4.27 1.42 -9.44
C LYS A 72 2.79 1.08 -9.66
N ARG A 73 2.24 1.49 -10.81
CA ARG A 73 0.85 1.20 -11.17
C ARG A 73 0.61 -0.30 -11.30
N THR A 74 1.45 -1.02 -12.03
CA THR A 74 1.29 -2.46 -12.26
C THR A 74 1.41 -3.27 -10.96
N THR A 75 2.29 -2.86 -10.04
CA THR A 75 2.37 -3.51 -8.71
C THR A 75 1.07 -3.34 -7.96
N LYS A 76 0.53 -2.12 -7.90
CA LYS A 76 -0.75 -1.84 -7.25
C LYS A 76 -1.94 -2.56 -7.92
N GLU A 77 -1.94 -2.64 -9.25
CA GLU A 77 -2.96 -3.39 -10.01
C GLU A 77 -2.91 -4.88 -9.68
N LYS A 78 -1.72 -5.48 -9.56
CA LYS A 78 -1.57 -6.89 -9.17
C LYS A 78 -2.08 -7.15 -7.75
N GLU A 79 -1.76 -6.28 -6.80
CA GLU A 79 -2.24 -6.38 -5.41
C GLU A 79 -3.77 -6.29 -5.36
N ASN A 80 -4.36 -5.33 -6.09
CA ASN A 80 -5.80 -5.19 -6.18
C ASN A 80 -6.45 -6.42 -6.84
N THR A 81 -5.89 -6.91 -7.95
CA THR A 81 -6.42 -8.10 -8.65
C THR A 81 -6.42 -9.33 -7.74
N TYR A 82 -5.36 -9.51 -6.93
CA TYR A 82 -5.32 -10.60 -5.97
C TYR A 82 -6.38 -10.44 -4.86
N ALA A 83 -6.54 -9.22 -4.35
CA ALA A 83 -7.56 -8.91 -3.35
C ALA A 83 -8.99 -9.10 -3.91
N ASP A 84 -9.22 -8.71 -5.16
CA ASP A 84 -10.51 -8.87 -5.85
C ASP A 84 -10.83 -10.35 -6.09
N ALA A 85 -9.90 -11.12 -6.62
CA ALA A 85 -10.08 -12.56 -6.83
C ALA A 85 -10.39 -13.31 -5.51
N LYS A 86 -9.69 -12.92 -4.43
CA LYS A 86 -9.94 -13.44 -3.10
C LYS A 86 -11.34 -13.06 -2.59
N ALA A 87 -11.74 -11.80 -2.77
CA ALA A 87 -13.04 -11.29 -2.40
C ALA A 87 -14.17 -12.04 -3.10
N ASP A 88 -14.05 -12.22 -4.41
CA ASP A 88 -15.06 -12.95 -5.23
C ASP A 88 -15.15 -14.40 -4.81
N THR A 89 -14.02 -15.07 -4.59
CA THR A 89 -14.00 -16.45 -4.11
C THR A 89 -14.69 -16.60 -2.76
N VAL A 90 -14.36 -15.72 -1.79
CA VAL A 90 -14.97 -15.76 -0.46
C VAL A 90 -16.46 -15.50 -0.53
N LYS A 91 -16.91 -14.59 -1.39
CA LYS A 91 -18.34 -14.25 -1.55
C LYS A 91 -19.19 -15.48 -1.89
N GLU A 92 -18.69 -16.37 -2.75
CA GLU A 92 -19.39 -17.61 -3.08
C GLU A 92 -19.55 -18.54 -1.86
N PHE A 93 -18.55 -18.57 -0.96
CA PHE A 93 -18.63 -19.37 0.25
C PHE A 93 -19.57 -18.82 1.32
N LEU A 94 -19.92 -17.51 1.30
CA LEU A 94 -20.84 -16.93 2.27
C LEU A 94 -22.24 -17.59 2.21
N GLY A 95 -22.68 -18.03 1.02
CA GLY A 95 -23.92 -18.77 0.88
C GLY A 95 -23.91 -20.11 1.61
N VAL A 96 -22.77 -20.78 1.70
CA VAL A 96 -22.61 -22.00 2.47
C VAL A 96 -22.71 -21.72 3.97
N LEU A 97 -22.08 -20.62 4.42
CA LEU A 97 -22.13 -20.19 5.82
C LEU A 97 -23.57 -19.86 6.24
N ASP A 98 -24.34 -19.14 5.40
CA ASP A 98 -25.76 -18.84 5.67
C ASP A 98 -26.59 -20.11 5.84
N ASN A 99 -26.32 -21.14 5.03
CA ASN A 99 -26.98 -22.43 5.15
C ASN A 99 -26.63 -23.17 6.43
N LEU A 100 -25.35 -23.07 6.86
CA LEU A 100 -24.91 -23.64 8.14
C LEU A 100 -25.57 -22.92 9.32
N GLU A 101 -25.61 -21.59 9.32
CA GLU A 101 -26.27 -20.77 10.36
C GLU A 101 -27.78 -21.06 10.41
N ARG A 102 -28.43 -21.17 9.24
CA ARG A 102 -29.84 -21.54 9.15
C ARG A 102 -30.11 -22.95 9.65
N GLY A 103 -29.24 -23.93 9.32
CA GLY A 103 -29.33 -25.29 9.83
C GLY A 103 -29.16 -25.33 11.35
N LEU A 104 -28.22 -24.55 11.89
CA LEU A 104 -27.98 -24.44 13.32
C LEU A 104 -29.21 -23.91 14.07
N ALA A 105 -29.93 -22.94 13.51
CA ALA A 105 -31.14 -22.38 14.10
C ALA A 105 -32.32 -23.38 14.18
N GLN A 106 -32.29 -24.47 13.42
CA GLN A 106 -33.34 -25.50 13.45
C GLN A 106 -33.18 -26.53 14.59
N PHE A 107 -31.98 -26.62 15.18
CA PHE A 107 -31.76 -27.55 16.27
C PHE A 107 -32.23 -26.96 17.61
N ALA A 108 -32.88 -27.77 18.40
CA ALA A 108 -33.29 -27.41 19.75
C ALA A 108 -32.05 -27.16 20.68
N GLU A 109 -32.24 -26.37 21.71
CA GLU A 109 -31.22 -26.23 22.76
C GLU A 109 -31.00 -27.57 23.46
N GLY A 110 -29.71 -28.00 23.52
CA GLY A 110 -29.34 -29.29 24.12
C GLY A 110 -29.24 -30.46 23.13
N ASP A 111 -29.53 -30.26 21.86
CA ASP A 111 -29.34 -31.32 20.86
C ASP A 111 -27.83 -31.60 20.68
N PRO A 112 -27.39 -32.87 20.79
CA PRO A 112 -25.98 -33.23 20.57
C PRO A 112 -25.45 -32.85 19.18
N HIS A 113 -26.29 -32.86 18.15
CA HIS A 113 -25.94 -32.49 16.78
C HIS A 113 -25.70 -31.00 16.65
N ARG A 114 -26.38 -30.17 17.45
CA ARG A 114 -26.18 -28.73 17.50
C ARG A 114 -24.74 -28.34 17.85
N GLN A 115 -24.15 -29.02 18.86
CA GLN A 115 -22.76 -28.75 19.28
C GLN A 115 -21.77 -29.03 18.16
N GLY A 116 -21.98 -30.10 17.38
CA GLY A 116 -21.15 -30.42 16.23
C GLY A 116 -21.26 -29.34 15.12
N MET A 117 -22.48 -28.90 14.85
CA MET A 117 -22.73 -27.83 13.85
C MET A 117 -22.13 -26.49 14.28
N GLU A 118 -22.28 -26.12 15.56
CA GLU A 118 -21.64 -24.90 16.12
C GLU A 118 -20.12 -24.92 15.98
N LEU A 119 -19.49 -26.06 16.20
CA LEU A 119 -18.05 -26.22 16.04
C LEU A 119 -17.63 -25.98 14.57
N ILE A 120 -18.40 -26.53 13.62
CA ILE A 120 -18.15 -26.35 12.18
C ILE A 120 -18.29 -24.86 11.81
N CYS A 121 -19.39 -24.20 12.23
CA CYS A 121 -19.59 -22.77 11.96
C CYS A 121 -18.46 -21.92 12.54
N ARG A 122 -18.06 -22.19 13.79
CA ARG A 122 -16.96 -21.49 14.46
C ARG A 122 -15.64 -21.70 13.74
N GLN A 123 -15.35 -22.91 13.29
CA GLN A 123 -14.15 -23.21 12.53
C GLN A 123 -14.15 -22.51 11.18
N PHE A 124 -15.30 -22.44 10.50
CA PHE A 124 -15.45 -21.74 9.23
C PHE A 124 -15.20 -20.24 9.39
N LEU A 125 -15.80 -19.60 10.42
CA LEU A 125 -15.57 -18.19 10.76
C LEU A 125 -14.10 -17.92 11.05
N ALA A 126 -13.43 -18.80 11.82
CA ALA A 126 -12.00 -18.67 12.12
C ALA A 126 -11.12 -18.75 10.84
N VAL A 127 -11.54 -19.50 9.83
CA VAL A 127 -10.86 -19.53 8.52
C VAL A 127 -11.07 -18.21 7.79
N LEU A 128 -12.27 -17.65 7.80
CA LEU A 128 -12.57 -16.35 7.20
C LEU A 128 -11.74 -15.23 7.85
N GLU A 129 -11.64 -15.22 9.17
CA GLU A 129 -10.80 -14.25 9.92
C GLU A 129 -9.32 -14.34 9.52
N LYS A 130 -8.77 -15.55 9.38
CA LYS A 130 -7.39 -15.75 8.89
C LYS A 130 -7.19 -15.23 7.46
N LEU A 131 -8.23 -15.22 6.67
CA LEU A 131 -8.24 -14.61 5.34
C LEU A 131 -8.41 -13.08 5.38
N GLY A 132 -8.62 -12.48 6.57
CA GLY A 132 -8.85 -11.06 6.76
C GLY A 132 -10.29 -10.62 6.50
N VAL A 133 -11.23 -11.58 6.47
CA VAL A 133 -12.66 -11.32 6.33
C VAL A 133 -13.26 -11.17 7.70
N THR A 134 -13.97 -10.08 7.93
CA THR A 134 -14.64 -9.77 9.20
C THR A 134 -16.14 -9.60 8.99
N ARG A 135 -16.92 -9.95 10.00
CA ARG A 135 -18.36 -9.74 10.03
C ARG A 135 -18.65 -8.26 10.24
N ILE A 136 -19.67 -7.75 9.57
CA ILE A 136 -20.18 -6.40 9.81
C ILE A 136 -21.13 -6.46 10.99
N GLU A 137 -20.78 -5.79 12.08
CA GLU A 137 -21.66 -5.66 13.25
C GLU A 137 -22.69 -4.57 12.95
N ALA A 138 -23.93 -4.99 12.72
CA ALA A 138 -25.00 -4.09 12.36
C ALA A 138 -26.07 -3.96 13.47
N GLN A 139 -26.34 -5.01 14.24
CA GLN A 139 -27.42 -5.03 15.21
C GLN A 139 -27.23 -3.98 16.30
N GLY A 140 -28.24 -3.15 16.51
CA GLY A 140 -28.20 -2.06 17.50
C GLY A 140 -27.33 -0.87 17.08
N GLN A 141 -26.74 -0.88 15.88
CA GLN A 141 -25.94 0.22 15.37
C GLN A 141 -26.79 1.15 14.49
N PRO A 142 -26.39 2.43 14.31
CA PRO A 142 -26.98 3.30 13.32
C PRO A 142 -26.86 2.69 11.91
N PHE A 143 -27.87 2.90 11.10
CA PHE A 143 -27.85 2.44 9.70
C PHE A 143 -26.78 3.15 8.90
N ASP A 144 -25.91 2.40 8.26
CA ASP A 144 -24.85 2.88 7.37
C ASP A 144 -25.08 2.34 5.95
N PRO A 145 -25.46 3.19 4.98
CA PRO A 145 -25.69 2.77 3.58
C PRO A 145 -24.47 2.12 2.89
N GLN A 146 -23.25 2.33 3.42
CA GLN A 146 -22.04 1.74 2.87
C GLN A 146 -21.83 0.29 3.30
N LYS A 147 -22.53 -0.17 4.35
CA LYS A 147 -22.35 -1.52 4.94
C LYS A 147 -23.64 -2.29 5.08
N HIS A 148 -24.78 -1.60 5.11
CA HIS A 148 -26.09 -2.17 5.39
C HIS A 148 -27.03 -1.98 4.21
N ASP A 149 -27.90 -2.97 4.00
CA ASP A 149 -29.00 -2.95 3.03
C ASP A 149 -30.33 -3.06 3.82
N ALA A 150 -31.10 -1.97 3.88
CA ALA A 150 -32.36 -1.92 4.61
C ALA A 150 -33.47 -2.51 3.77
N VAL A 151 -33.86 -3.76 4.06
CA VAL A 151 -34.93 -4.46 3.34
C VAL A 151 -36.31 -4.33 3.99
N MET A 152 -36.35 -3.97 5.26
CA MET A 152 -37.58 -3.80 6.02
C MET A 152 -37.49 -2.61 6.98
N HIS A 153 -38.61 -1.92 7.15
CA HIS A 153 -38.77 -0.87 8.15
C HIS A 153 -39.80 -1.29 9.19
N VAL A 154 -39.62 -0.85 10.43
CA VAL A 154 -40.51 -1.09 11.55
C VAL A 154 -40.66 0.19 12.35
N GLU A 155 -41.90 0.54 12.71
CA GLU A 155 -42.18 1.58 13.66
C GLU A 155 -42.01 1.01 15.07
N ASP A 156 -41.00 1.47 15.82
CA ASP A 156 -40.75 1.09 17.21
C ASP A 156 -40.37 2.35 18.00
N GLU A 157 -41.29 2.77 18.86
CA GLU A 157 -41.12 3.98 19.69
C GLU A 157 -40.00 3.89 20.72
N ASN A 158 -39.49 2.67 21.00
CA ASN A 158 -38.44 2.44 21.99
C ASN A 158 -37.03 2.44 21.38
N ILE A 159 -36.94 2.45 20.03
CA ILE A 159 -35.67 2.39 19.31
C ILE A 159 -35.47 3.70 18.56
N GLY A 160 -34.27 4.26 18.63
CA GLY A 160 -33.95 5.51 17.92
C GLY A 160 -34.15 5.40 16.41
N GLU A 161 -34.51 6.51 15.77
CA GLU A 161 -34.61 6.60 14.32
C GLU A 161 -33.35 6.11 13.61
N ASN A 162 -33.51 5.44 12.46
CA ASN A 162 -32.43 4.91 11.66
C ASN A 162 -31.50 3.91 12.40
N THR A 163 -32.01 3.18 13.37
CA THR A 163 -31.25 2.16 14.10
C THR A 163 -31.60 0.77 13.57
N VAL A 164 -30.60 -0.08 13.42
CA VAL A 164 -30.77 -1.48 13.00
C VAL A 164 -31.38 -2.29 14.13
N VAL A 165 -32.60 -2.75 13.94
CA VAL A 165 -33.35 -3.56 14.91
C VAL A 165 -32.92 -5.03 14.85
N GLU A 166 -32.81 -5.55 13.66
CA GLU A 166 -32.55 -6.97 13.41
C GLU A 166 -31.68 -7.15 12.16
N VAL A 167 -30.82 -8.15 12.19
CA VAL A 167 -29.99 -8.55 11.04
C VAL A 167 -30.58 -9.83 10.44
N LEU A 168 -31.18 -9.70 9.25
CA LEU A 168 -31.79 -10.82 8.54
C LEU A 168 -30.75 -11.68 7.82
N GLN A 169 -29.66 -11.06 7.33
CA GLN A 169 -28.53 -11.74 6.72
C GLN A 169 -27.24 -11.03 7.09
N GLN A 170 -26.27 -11.78 7.53
CA GLN A 170 -24.99 -11.22 8.00
C GLN A 170 -24.18 -10.62 6.84
N GLY A 171 -23.64 -9.42 7.07
CA GLY A 171 -22.70 -8.76 6.18
C GLY A 171 -21.27 -9.16 6.48
N TYR A 172 -20.42 -9.10 5.46
CA TYR A 172 -19.00 -9.42 5.56
C TYR A 172 -18.16 -8.44 4.75
N GLN A 173 -16.97 -8.12 5.27
CA GLN A 173 -16.00 -7.23 4.63
C GLN A 173 -14.59 -7.85 4.65
N LEU A 174 -13.78 -7.52 3.64
CA LEU A 174 -12.36 -7.88 3.54
C LEU A 174 -11.53 -6.61 3.67
N GLY A 175 -10.97 -6.35 4.85
CA GLY A 175 -10.42 -5.04 5.16
C GLY A 175 -11.49 -3.96 5.02
N ASP A 176 -11.24 -2.98 4.14
CA ASP A 176 -12.19 -1.88 3.86
C ASP A 176 -13.22 -2.22 2.76
N LYS A 177 -13.05 -3.33 2.04
CA LYS A 177 -13.93 -3.71 0.94
C LYS A 177 -15.10 -4.55 1.45
N VAL A 178 -16.32 -4.05 1.28
CA VAL A 178 -17.54 -4.84 1.58
C VAL A 178 -17.69 -5.95 0.54
N LEU A 179 -17.74 -7.20 1.00
CA LEU A 179 -18.00 -8.38 0.19
C LEU A 179 -19.50 -8.59 -0.01
N ARG A 180 -20.27 -8.37 1.06
CA ARG A 180 -21.73 -8.47 1.07
C ARG A 180 -22.27 -7.55 2.17
N PHE A 181 -23.26 -6.74 1.83
CA PHE A 181 -23.96 -5.90 2.78
C PHE A 181 -24.73 -6.75 3.80
N ALA A 182 -24.87 -6.25 5.02
CA ALA A 182 -25.77 -6.86 5.99
C ALA A 182 -27.20 -6.48 5.61
N MET A 183 -28.07 -7.45 5.37
CA MET A 183 -29.49 -7.20 5.17
C MET A 183 -30.15 -6.97 6.53
N VAL A 184 -30.71 -5.80 6.72
CA VAL A 184 -31.17 -5.34 8.02
C VAL A 184 -32.61 -4.84 7.99
N LYS A 185 -33.21 -4.88 9.16
CA LYS A 185 -34.48 -4.26 9.47
C LYS A 185 -34.19 -3.02 10.31
N VAL A 186 -34.69 -1.87 9.90
CA VAL A 186 -34.37 -0.57 10.49
C VAL A 186 -35.63 0.02 11.16
N ALA A 187 -35.45 0.60 12.32
CA ALA A 187 -36.45 1.47 12.93
C ALA A 187 -36.51 2.81 12.19
N ASN A 188 -37.70 3.41 12.14
CA ASN A 188 -37.96 4.65 11.40
C ASN A 188 -37.04 5.79 11.76
#